data_fdc2a1447c6f15f5ed6fd84358d5874f
#
_entry.id   fdc2a1447c6f15f5ed6fd84358d5874f
#
_cell.length_a   1.000
_cell.length_b   1.000
_cell.length_c   1.000
_cell.angle_alpha   90.00
_cell.angle_beta   90.00
_cell.angle_gamma   90.00
#
_symmetry.space_group_name_H-M   'P 1'
#
loop_
_entity.id
_entity.type
_entity.pdbx_description
1 polymer ?
#
loop_
_entity_poly.entity_id
_entity_poly.type
_entity_poly.pdbx_seq_one_letter_code
_entity_poly.pdbx_strand_id
1 'polypeptide(L)'
;GMIKTTYGTGSSIMMNIGEEFRASTCGLATSLAWSMDGSVTYVFEGNINYTGAVVTWLQEDMGLVRSTVELEKAVEHANKKDTTVLIPAFSGLSAPYWNDRAKAMIYGMTRTTGKNEVIKAGLESIAYQIKDVLDAMEKDSQIKIKELRVDGGPTKNKYLMQFQSDILDIRVLVPDAEELSGIGAAYAAGLA
;
A
#
# COMPACT_ATOMS: atom_id res chain seq x y z
N GLY A 1 17.84 -4.59 1.72
CA GLY A 1 16.97 -3.60 2.30
C GLY A 1 16.24 -2.67 1.32
N MET A 2 16.33 -2.89 0.01
CA MET A 2 15.50 -2.15 -0.95
C MET A 2 14.04 -2.61 -0.80
N ILE A 3 13.10 -1.66 -0.77
CA ILE A 3 11.67 -1.95 -0.66
C ILE A 3 10.87 -1.26 -1.75
N LYS A 4 9.86 -1.96 -2.25
CA LYS A 4 8.96 -1.49 -3.29
C LYS A 4 7.52 -1.86 -2.95
N THR A 5 6.60 -0.93 -3.24
CA THR A 5 5.15 -1.17 -3.24
C THR A 5 4.58 -0.93 -4.62
N THR A 6 3.89 -1.93 -5.17
CA THR A 6 3.09 -1.79 -6.38
C THR A 6 1.63 -1.58 -5.99
N TYR A 7 1.09 -0.40 -6.32
CA TYR A 7 -0.30 -0.03 -6.06
C TYR A 7 -1.18 -0.44 -7.25
N GLY A 8 -1.99 -1.46 -7.07
CA GLY A 8 -3.00 -1.92 -8.02
C GLY A 8 -4.40 -1.88 -7.41
N THR A 9 -5.24 -2.83 -7.76
CA THR A 9 -6.53 -3.13 -7.09
C THR A 9 -6.31 -3.40 -5.60
N GLY A 10 -5.39 -4.30 -5.28
CA GLY A 10 -4.66 -4.40 -4.01
C GLY A 10 -3.25 -3.87 -4.17
N SER A 11 -2.37 -4.12 -3.19
CA SER A 11 -0.95 -3.80 -3.30
C SER A 11 -0.08 -4.97 -2.89
N SER A 12 1.05 -5.11 -3.58
CA SER A 12 2.14 -6.01 -3.21
C SER A 12 3.31 -5.18 -2.72
N ILE A 13 3.79 -5.50 -1.52
CA ILE A 13 4.91 -4.85 -0.87
C ILE A 13 6.03 -5.88 -0.75
N MET A 14 7.20 -5.58 -1.29
CA MET A 14 8.34 -6.49 -1.31
C MET A 14 9.58 -5.81 -0.74
N MET A 15 10.26 -6.48 0.17
CA MET A 15 11.53 -6.05 0.76
C MET A 15 12.61 -7.08 0.47
N ASN A 16 13.68 -6.66 -0.20
CA ASN A 16 14.84 -7.50 -0.46
C ASN A 16 15.58 -7.82 0.85
N ILE A 17 15.73 -9.11 1.15
CA ILE A 17 16.38 -9.63 2.35
C ILE A 17 17.70 -10.34 2.06
N GLY A 18 18.18 -10.32 0.80
CA GLY A 18 19.44 -10.93 0.37
C GLY A 18 19.32 -12.39 -0.01
N GLU A 19 20.42 -13.11 0.05
CA GLU A 19 20.56 -14.48 -0.46
C GLU A 19 20.26 -15.56 0.59
N GLU A 20 20.10 -15.17 1.85
CA GLU A 20 19.77 -16.08 2.93
C GLU A 20 18.26 -16.19 3.13
N PHE A 21 17.72 -17.40 3.03
CA PHE A 21 16.31 -17.64 3.35
C PHE A 21 16.03 -17.39 4.83
N ARG A 22 15.01 -16.60 5.10
CA ARG A 22 14.50 -16.33 6.45
C ARG A 22 12.99 -16.43 6.46
N ALA A 23 12.44 -17.29 7.30
CA ALA A 23 11.00 -17.32 7.50
C ALA A 23 10.56 -16.08 8.31
N SER A 24 9.46 -15.45 7.88
CA SER A 24 8.86 -14.35 8.64
C SER A 24 8.24 -14.87 9.94
N THR A 25 8.36 -14.07 11.00
CA THR A 25 7.70 -14.29 12.30
C THR A 25 6.61 -13.26 12.57
N CYS A 26 6.48 -12.25 11.70
CA CYS A 26 5.56 -11.13 11.84
C CYS A 26 4.41 -11.14 10.81
N GLY A 27 4.06 -12.32 10.26
CA GLY A 27 2.91 -12.47 9.39
C GLY A 27 3.16 -12.08 7.93
N LEU A 28 4.41 -12.09 7.47
CA LEU A 28 4.76 -11.89 6.06
C LEU A 28 5.00 -13.23 5.37
N ALA A 29 4.93 -13.24 4.04
CA ALA A 29 5.45 -14.34 3.25
C ALA A 29 6.95 -14.14 2.98
N THR A 30 7.69 -15.23 2.81
CA THR A 30 9.04 -15.21 2.24
C THR A 30 8.98 -15.83 0.86
N SER A 31 9.37 -15.06 -0.15
CA SER A 31 9.28 -15.46 -1.55
C SER A 31 10.63 -15.32 -2.25
N LEU A 32 10.77 -15.99 -3.40
CA LEU A 32 11.89 -15.78 -4.30
C LEU A 32 11.69 -14.45 -5.04
N ALA A 33 12.68 -13.57 -5.00
CA ALA A 33 12.69 -12.36 -5.81
C ALA A 33 13.15 -12.66 -7.24
N TRP A 34 14.32 -13.27 -7.36
CA TRP A 34 14.88 -13.74 -8.63
C TRP A 34 15.96 -14.80 -8.37
N SER A 35 16.30 -15.55 -9.43
CA SER A 35 17.46 -16.43 -9.50
C SER A 35 18.22 -16.17 -10.78
N MET A 36 19.54 -15.95 -10.69
CA MET A 36 20.41 -15.69 -11.83
C MET A 36 21.81 -16.21 -11.52
N ASP A 37 22.44 -16.88 -12.48
CA ASP A 37 23.81 -17.41 -12.39
C ASP A 37 24.08 -18.25 -11.13
N GLY A 38 23.08 -19.03 -10.69
CA GLY A 38 23.19 -19.88 -9.52
C GLY A 38 23.00 -19.14 -8.18
N SER A 39 22.84 -17.83 -8.18
CA SER A 39 22.47 -17.03 -7.02
C SER A 39 20.97 -16.89 -6.91
N VAL A 40 20.46 -16.89 -5.68
CA VAL A 40 19.04 -16.73 -5.36
C VAL A 40 18.88 -15.57 -4.40
N THR A 41 17.95 -14.65 -4.71
CA THR A 41 17.61 -13.54 -3.81
C THR A 41 16.19 -13.72 -3.29
N TYR A 42 16.01 -13.51 -1.99
CA TYR A 42 14.73 -13.61 -1.30
C TYR A 42 14.15 -12.25 -0.96
N VAL A 43 12.83 -12.22 -0.82
CA VAL A 43 12.08 -11.05 -0.33
C VAL A 43 11.16 -11.45 0.80
N PHE A 44 10.94 -10.54 1.74
CA PHE A 44 9.70 -10.52 2.50
C PHE A 44 8.62 -9.89 1.66
N GLU A 45 7.45 -10.50 1.66
CA GLU A 45 6.30 -10.07 0.88
C GLU A 45 5.08 -9.91 1.78
N GLY A 46 4.42 -8.77 1.66
CA GLY A 46 3.11 -8.51 2.23
C GLY A 46 2.15 -8.03 1.17
N ASN A 47 0.97 -8.63 1.12
CA ASN A 47 -0.09 -8.25 0.20
C ASN A 47 -1.25 -7.64 0.98
N ILE A 48 -1.81 -6.56 0.47
CA ILE A 48 -3.05 -5.95 0.96
C ILE A 48 -4.11 -6.01 -0.14
N ASN A 49 -5.34 -6.38 0.22
CA ASN A 49 -6.38 -6.67 -0.76
C ASN A 49 -7.03 -5.41 -1.33
N TYR A 50 -7.06 -4.33 -0.56
CA TYR A 50 -7.84 -3.14 -0.86
C TYR A 50 -6.98 -1.89 -0.91
N THR A 51 -6.59 -1.48 -2.13
CA THR A 51 -5.90 -0.23 -2.45
C THR A 51 -6.74 0.56 -3.45
N GLY A 52 -6.54 0.36 -4.75
CA GLY A 52 -7.40 0.93 -5.79
C GLY A 52 -8.86 0.48 -5.65
N ALA A 53 -9.09 -0.72 -5.13
CA ALA A 53 -10.43 -1.22 -4.85
C ALA A 53 -11.20 -0.36 -3.82
N VAL A 54 -10.53 0.30 -2.87
CA VAL A 54 -11.18 1.28 -1.98
C VAL A 54 -11.69 2.47 -2.77
N VAL A 55 -10.88 2.96 -3.71
CA VAL A 55 -11.27 4.09 -4.57
C VAL A 55 -12.46 3.70 -5.45
N THR A 56 -12.41 2.52 -6.07
CA THR A 56 -13.53 1.98 -6.86
C THR A 56 -14.80 1.87 -6.00
N TRP A 57 -14.70 1.33 -4.79
CA TRP A 57 -15.82 1.23 -3.85
C TRP A 57 -16.42 2.62 -3.52
N LEU A 58 -15.59 3.63 -3.25
CA LEU A 58 -16.05 5.00 -3.00
C LEU A 58 -16.77 5.61 -4.21
N GLN A 59 -16.34 5.25 -5.44
CA GLN A 59 -16.87 5.76 -6.69
C GLN A 59 -18.12 5.00 -7.14
N GLU A 60 -18.03 3.70 -7.28
CA GLU A 60 -19.05 2.88 -7.96
C GLU A 60 -20.14 2.39 -6.99
N ASP A 61 -19.74 1.88 -5.82
CA ASP A 61 -20.71 1.30 -4.88
C ASP A 61 -21.33 2.38 -3.98
N MET A 62 -20.51 3.30 -3.46
CA MET A 62 -20.98 4.35 -2.56
C MET A 62 -21.44 5.61 -3.29
N GLY A 63 -21.03 5.82 -4.55
CA GLY A 63 -21.41 6.98 -5.35
C GLY A 63 -20.95 8.33 -4.76
N LEU A 64 -19.90 8.32 -3.89
CA LEU A 64 -19.46 9.52 -3.19
C LEU A 64 -18.65 10.47 -4.08
N VAL A 65 -17.97 9.95 -5.09
CA VAL A 65 -17.18 10.71 -6.07
C VAL A 65 -17.34 10.09 -7.44
N ARG A 66 -17.17 10.92 -8.50
CA ARG A 66 -17.32 10.48 -9.90
C ARG A 66 -15.99 10.47 -10.66
N SER A 67 -14.97 11.09 -10.11
CA SER A 67 -13.66 11.22 -10.77
C SER A 67 -12.56 11.42 -9.76
N THR A 68 -11.32 11.20 -10.21
CA THR A 68 -10.10 11.49 -9.41
C THR A 68 -10.03 12.97 -8.99
N VAL A 69 -10.49 13.89 -9.85
CA VAL A 69 -10.52 15.32 -9.52
C VAL A 69 -11.49 15.63 -8.39
N GLU A 70 -12.69 15.00 -8.38
CA GLU A 70 -13.63 15.16 -7.26
C GLU A 70 -13.07 14.56 -5.97
N LEU A 71 -12.37 13.45 -6.06
CA LEU A 71 -11.73 12.79 -4.93
C LEU A 71 -10.67 13.70 -4.30
N GLU A 72 -9.79 14.32 -5.09
CA GLU A 72 -8.79 15.27 -4.60
C GLU A 72 -9.45 16.48 -3.91
N LYS A 73 -10.47 17.06 -4.54
CA LYS A 73 -11.23 18.17 -3.95
C LYS A 73 -11.92 17.78 -2.65
N ALA A 74 -12.49 16.57 -2.56
CA ALA A 74 -13.14 16.10 -1.35
C ALA A 74 -12.15 16.05 -0.17
N VAL A 75 -10.94 15.55 -0.42
CA VAL A 75 -9.88 15.49 0.60
C VAL A 75 -9.40 16.89 1.01
N GLU A 76 -9.24 17.81 0.06
CA GLU A 76 -8.87 19.20 0.34
C GLU A 76 -9.92 19.91 1.26
N HIS A 77 -11.20 19.60 1.05
CA HIS A 77 -12.31 20.19 1.81
C HIS A 77 -12.67 19.41 3.08
N ALA A 78 -12.08 18.24 3.30
CA ALA A 78 -12.33 17.48 4.50
C ALA A 78 -11.84 18.22 5.77
N ASN A 79 -12.58 18.05 6.85
CA ASN A 79 -12.19 18.60 8.14
C ASN A 79 -10.91 17.90 8.63
N LYS A 80 -9.82 18.64 8.73
CA LYS A 80 -8.51 18.12 9.16
C LYS A 80 -8.49 17.60 10.59
N LYS A 81 -9.47 17.98 11.42
CA LYS A 81 -9.61 17.54 12.82
C LYS A 81 -10.55 16.35 12.97
N ASP A 82 -11.18 15.90 11.88
CA ASP A 82 -12.03 14.71 11.91
C ASP A 82 -11.17 13.45 12.09
N THR A 83 -11.63 12.55 12.93
CA THR A 83 -10.93 11.33 13.34
C THR A 83 -11.54 10.06 12.75
N THR A 84 -12.40 10.22 11.74
CA THR A 84 -12.99 9.09 11.04
C THR A 84 -11.92 8.28 10.34
N VAL A 85 -11.93 6.97 10.54
CA VAL A 85 -11.05 6.00 9.88
C VAL A 85 -11.86 4.91 9.22
N LEU A 86 -11.37 4.39 8.11
CA LEU A 86 -11.89 3.19 7.45
C LEU A 86 -10.92 2.03 7.66
N ILE A 87 -11.45 0.89 8.08
CA ILE A 87 -10.77 -0.41 8.01
C ILE A 87 -11.35 -1.16 6.82
N PRO A 88 -10.64 -1.31 5.70
CA PRO A 88 -11.21 -1.83 4.45
C PRO A 88 -11.16 -3.36 4.38
N ALA A 89 -11.62 -4.05 5.42
CA ALA A 89 -11.63 -5.50 5.50
C ALA A 89 -12.87 -6.11 4.80
N PHE A 90 -13.15 -5.69 3.54
CA PHE A 90 -14.33 -6.14 2.80
C PHE A 90 -14.33 -7.66 2.54
N SER A 91 -13.15 -8.26 2.38
CA SER A 91 -12.95 -9.72 2.29
C SER A 91 -11.92 -10.22 3.32
N GLY A 92 -11.94 -9.64 4.51
CA GLY A 92 -10.93 -9.91 5.54
C GLY A 92 -9.69 -9.02 5.41
N LEU A 93 -8.72 -9.26 6.29
CA LEU A 93 -7.40 -8.62 6.29
C LEU A 93 -6.35 -9.66 5.91
N SER A 94 -5.49 -9.34 4.95
CA SER A 94 -4.35 -10.15 4.57
C SER A 94 -3.12 -9.83 5.44
N ALA A 95 -1.92 -9.79 4.89
CA ALA A 95 -0.71 -9.50 5.66
C ALA A 95 -0.79 -8.16 6.40
N PRO A 96 -0.26 -8.06 7.61
CA PRO A 96 0.34 -9.13 8.42
C PRO A 96 -0.65 -9.91 9.29
N TYR A 97 -1.96 -9.62 9.20
CA TYR A 97 -3.00 -10.07 10.15
C TYR A 97 -3.58 -11.44 9.84
N TRP A 98 -3.73 -11.79 8.55
CA TRP A 98 -4.31 -13.05 8.07
C TRP A 98 -5.65 -13.39 8.72
N ASN A 99 -6.54 -12.39 8.80
CA ASN A 99 -7.85 -12.52 9.41
C ASN A 99 -8.97 -12.45 8.35
N ASP A 100 -9.43 -13.59 7.88
CA ASP A 100 -10.48 -13.73 6.88
C ASP A 100 -11.89 -13.41 7.42
N ARG A 101 -12.05 -13.34 8.74
CA ARG A 101 -13.34 -13.04 9.40
C ARG A 101 -13.52 -11.55 9.68
N ALA A 102 -12.46 -10.74 9.58
CA ALA A 102 -12.58 -9.31 9.77
C ALA A 102 -13.58 -8.72 8.76
N LYS A 103 -14.31 -7.70 9.18
CA LYS A 103 -15.25 -6.96 8.34
C LYS A 103 -14.84 -5.51 8.22
N ALA A 104 -15.15 -4.92 7.07
CA ALA A 104 -14.95 -3.50 6.86
C ALA A 104 -15.72 -2.69 7.91
N MET A 105 -15.12 -1.60 8.39
CA MET A 105 -15.69 -0.76 9.43
C MET A 105 -15.28 0.69 9.22
N ILE A 106 -16.23 1.61 9.38
CA ILE A 106 -15.96 3.03 9.55
C ILE A 106 -16.11 3.36 11.04
N TYR A 107 -15.06 3.94 11.62
CA TYR A 107 -15.00 4.25 13.05
C TYR A 107 -14.70 5.73 13.28
N GLY A 108 -15.14 6.27 14.43
CA GLY A 108 -14.81 7.63 14.82
C GLY A 108 -15.69 8.71 14.20
N MET A 109 -16.79 8.37 13.53
CA MET A 109 -17.74 9.32 12.96
C MET A 109 -18.39 10.19 14.06
N THR A 110 -18.54 11.45 13.74
CA THR A 110 -19.23 12.43 14.58
C THR A 110 -20.40 13.05 13.83
N ARG A 111 -21.17 13.93 14.47
CA ARG A 111 -22.27 14.66 13.82
C ARG A 111 -21.80 15.51 12.63
N THR A 112 -20.52 15.90 12.62
CA THR A 112 -19.91 16.74 11.57
C THR A 112 -19.20 15.95 10.49
N THR A 113 -19.07 14.63 10.62
CA THR A 113 -18.50 13.75 9.61
C THR A 113 -19.43 13.70 8.40
N GLY A 114 -18.94 14.10 7.25
CA GLY A 114 -19.66 14.07 5.98
C GLY A 114 -18.96 13.19 4.95
N LYS A 115 -19.37 13.32 3.69
CA LYS A 115 -18.81 12.51 2.61
C LYS A 115 -17.31 12.73 2.40
N ASN A 116 -16.84 13.96 2.60
CA ASN A 116 -15.43 14.31 2.39
C ASN A 116 -14.52 13.60 3.39
N GLU A 117 -14.95 13.52 4.65
CA GLU A 117 -14.25 12.82 5.72
C GLU A 117 -14.21 11.30 5.45
N VAL A 118 -15.30 10.73 4.96
CA VAL A 118 -15.35 9.30 4.58
C VAL A 118 -14.42 9.01 3.40
N ILE A 119 -14.38 9.88 2.39
CA ILE A 119 -13.46 9.76 1.26
C ILE A 119 -12.01 9.86 1.72
N LYS A 120 -11.69 10.83 2.58
CA LYS A 120 -10.38 11.00 3.18
C LYS A 120 -9.97 9.74 3.95
N ALA A 121 -10.83 9.23 4.82
CA ALA A 121 -10.60 8.00 5.58
C ALA A 121 -10.35 6.78 4.67
N GLY A 122 -11.06 6.70 3.54
CA GLY A 122 -10.82 5.68 2.52
C GLY A 122 -9.42 5.74 1.93
N LEU A 123 -8.95 6.91 1.51
CA LEU A 123 -7.58 7.06 0.99
C LEU A 123 -6.52 6.79 2.05
N GLU A 124 -6.70 7.32 3.25
CA GLU A 124 -5.76 7.13 4.36
C GLU A 124 -5.67 5.66 4.79
N SER A 125 -6.76 4.89 4.67
CA SER A 125 -6.77 3.47 4.99
C SER A 125 -5.76 2.66 4.17
N ILE A 126 -5.47 3.10 2.95
CA ILE A 126 -4.46 2.49 2.08
C ILE A 126 -3.07 2.65 2.72
N ALA A 127 -2.75 3.87 3.13
CA ALA A 127 -1.45 4.19 3.73
C ALA A 127 -1.26 3.50 5.09
N TYR A 128 -2.31 3.38 5.90
CA TYR A 128 -2.26 2.64 7.17
C TYR A 128 -1.93 1.17 6.96
N GLN A 129 -2.61 0.50 6.02
CA GLN A 129 -2.32 -0.91 5.73
C GLN A 129 -0.88 -1.12 5.24
N ILE A 130 -0.36 -0.22 4.39
CA ILE A 130 1.02 -0.29 3.93
C ILE A 130 1.98 -0.11 5.12
N LYS A 131 1.69 0.84 6.02
CA LYS A 131 2.51 1.04 7.22
C LYS A 131 2.58 -0.23 8.06
N ASP A 132 1.47 -0.91 8.29
CA ASP A 132 1.44 -2.14 9.08
C ASP A 132 2.36 -3.22 8.49
N VAL A 133 2.37 -3.37 7.16
CA VAL A 133 3.26 -4.30 6.45
C VAL A 133 4.73 -3.87 6.57
N LEU A 134 5.03 -2.57 6.41
CA LEU A 134 6.39 -2.07 6.53
C LEU A 134 6.93 -2.23 7.97
N ASP A 135 6.11 -1.96 8.98
CA ASP A 135 6.47 -2.15 10.38
C ASP A 135 6.80 -3.64 10.67
N ALA A 136 6.04 -4.56 10.09
CA ALA A 136 6.33 -6.00 10.16
C ALA A 136 7.66 -6.35 9.44
N MET A 137 7.92 -5.74 8.27
CA MET A 137 9.17 -5.94 7.54
C MET A 137 10.39 -5.42 8.30
N GLU A 138 10.32 -4.23 8.90
CA GLU A 138 11.39 -3.71 9.74
C GLU A 138 11.67 -4.63 10.93
N LYS A 139 10.60 -5.12 11.57
CA LYS A 139 10.71 -5.99 12.75
C LYS A 139 11.34 -7.34 12.42
N ASP A 140 10.98 -7.96 11.30
CA ASP A 140 11.54 -9.26 10.89
C ASP A 140 12.95 -9.14 10.32
N SER A 141 13.21 -8.13 9.50
CA SER A 141 14.51 -7.95 8.84
C SER A 141 15.57 -7.32 9.74
N GLN A 142 15.16 -6.58 10.76
CA GLN A 142 16.01 -5.70 11.58
C GLN A 142 16.71 -4.60 10.73
N ILE A 143 16.16 -4.29 9.54
CA ILE A 143 16.67 -3.27 8.64
C ILE A 143 15.76 -2.07 8.70
N LYS A 144 16.29 -0.90 9.06
CA LYS A 144 15.55 0.36 9.05
C LYS A 144 15.27 0.80 7.63
N ILE A 145 13.99 0.99 7.30
CA ILE A 145 13.54 1.49 5.99
C ILE A 145 13.80 3.00 5.93
N LYS A 146 14.47 3.45 4.87
CA LYS A 146 14.82 4.87 4.67
C LYS A 146 14.07 5.52 3.53
N GLU A 147 13.57 4.72 2.60
CA GLU A 147 12.80 5.16 1.46
C GLU A 147 11.86 4.05 0.98
N LEU A 148 10.72 4.43 0.44
CA LEU A 148 9.77 3.54 -0.19
C LEU A 148 9.69 3.87 -1.68
N ARG A 149 9.98 2.90 -2.53
CA ARG A 149 9.77 3.00 -3.97
C ARG A 149 8.38 2.51 -4.31
N VAL A 150 7.68 3.26 -5.15
CA VAL A 150 6.27 2.97 -5.47
C VAL A 150 6.02 3.00 -6.96
N ASP A 151 5.06 2.22 -7.45
CA ASP A 151 4.53 2.31 -8.80
C ASP A 151 3.03 1.95 -8.82
N GLY A 152 2.40 2.08 -9.98
CA GLY A 152 1.01 1.78 -10.21
C GLY A 152 0.07 3.00 -10.20
N GLY A 153 -1.16 2.79 -10.66
CA GLY A 153 -2.12 3.89 -10.90
C GLY A 153 -2.40 4.81 -9.72
N PRO A 154 -2.63 4.30 -8.50
CA PRO A 154 -2.90 5.13 -7.32
C PRO A 154 -1.78 6.10 -6.94
N THR A 155 -0.53 5.89 -7.42
CA THR A 155 0.60 6.81 -7.14
C THR A 155 0.43 8.18 -7.79
N LYS A 156 -0.50 8.32 -8.75
CA LYS A 156 -0.88 9.61 -9.34
C LYS A 156 -1.61 10.52 -8.34
N ASN A 157 -2.18 9.97 -7.27
CA ASN A 157 -2.84 10.74 -6.22
C ASN A 157 -1.80 11.35 -5.28
N LYS A 158 -1.59 12.67 -5.41
CA LYS A 158 -0.58 13.40 -4.64
C LYS A 158 -0.85 13.40 -3.15
N TYR A 159 -2.13 13.46 -2.75
CA TYR A 159 -2.49 13.40 -1.34
C TYR A 159 -2.09 12.06 -0.71
N LEU A 160 -2.44 10.95 -1.37
CA LEU A 160 -2.08 9.62 -0.89
C LEU A 160 -0.57 9.45 -0.75
N MET A 161 0.20 9.90 -1.74
CA MET A 161 1.67 9.79 -1.69
C MET A 161 2.28 10.67 -0.59
N GLN A 162 1.76 11.87 -0.39
CA GLN A 162 2.22 12.74 0.70
C GLN A 162 1.84 12.13 2.06
N PHE A 163 0.60 11.69 2.22
CA PHE A 163 0.15 11.08 3.47
C PHE A 163 0.93 9.79 3.79
N GLN A 164 1.26 8.99 2.76
CA GLN A 164 2.10 7.81 2.92
C GLN A 164 3.51 8.19 3.41
N SER A 165 4.10 9.24 2.86
CA SER A 165 5.41 9.76 3.31
C SER A 165 5.34 10.26 4.75
N ASP A 166 4.30 11.01 5.09
CA ASP A 166 4.12 11.61 6.42
C ASP A 166 3.95 10.53 7.51
N ILE A 167 3.10 9.50 7.25
CA ILE A 167 2.84 8.46 8.24
C ILE A 167 4.02 7.50 8.44
N LEU A 168 4.87 7.34 7.42
CA LEU A 168 6.07 6.51 7.47
C LEU A 168 7.29 7.27 7.98
N ASP A 169 7.26 8.60 7.94
CA ASP A 169 8.41 9.48 8.18
C ASP A 169 9.63 9.13 7.31
N ILE A 170 9.38 8.76 6.04
CA ILE A 170 10.41 8.45 5.04
C ILE A 170 10.04 9.04 3.69
N ARG A 171 11.03 9.09 2.78
CA ARG A 171 10.79 9.49 1.40
C ARG A 171 10.00 8.43 0.63
N VAL A 172 8.96 8.86 -0.10
CA VAL A 172 8.26 8.04 -1.09
C VAL A 172 8.74 8.46 -2.49
N LEU A 173 9.31 7.52 -3.23
CA LEU A 173 9.89 7.74 -4.54
C LEU A 173 8.92 7.23 -5.61
N VAL A 174 8.30 8.16 -6.34
CA VAL A 174 7.43 7.86 -7.47
C VAL A 174 8.23 8.02 -8.76
N PRO A 175 8.48 6.95 -9.53
CA PRO A 175 9.22 7.06 -10.78
C PRO A 175 8.37 7.68 -11.89
N ASP A 176 9.03 8.19 -12.93
CA ASP A 176 8.34 8.69 -14.12
C ASP A 176 7.72 7.57 -14.97
N ALA A 177 8.25 6.33 -14.85
CA ALA A 177 7.75 5.17 -15.58
C ALA A 177 6.62 4.48 -14.81
N GLU A 178 5.49 4.23 -15.49
CA GLU A 178 4.30 3.63 -14.89
C GLU A 178 4.42 2.10 -14.70
N GLU A 179 5.16 1.40 -15.58
CA GLU A 179 5.20 -0.07 -15.65
C GLU A 179 6.60 -0.63 -15.35
N LEU A 180 7.03 -0.53 -14.11
CA LEU A 180 8.35 -1.02 -13.68
C LEU A 180 8.50 -2.54 -13.80
N SER A 181 7.42 -3.30 -13.65
CA SER A 181 7.47 -4.76 -13.78
C SER A 181 7.77 -5.19 -15.22
N GLY A 182 7.16 -4.53 -16.22
CA GLY A 182 7.45 -4.77 -17.64
C GLY A 182 8.87 -4.36 -18.00
N ILE A 183 9.35 -3.23 -17.47
CA ILE A 183 10.73 -2.77 -17.67
C ILE A 183 11.73 -3.79 -17.08
N GLY A 184 11.46 -4.28 -15.87
CA GLY A 184 12.30 -5.30 -15.23
C GLY A 184 12.37 -6.61 -16.02
N ALA A 185 11.24 -7.06 -16.56
CA ALA A 185 11.19 -8.24 -17.43
C ALA A 185 11.97 -8.03 -18.74
N ALA A 186 11.87 -6.84 -19.34
CA ALA A 186 12.64 -6.48 -20.54
C ALA A 186 14.15 -6.47 -20.28
N TYR A 187 14.58 -5.95 -19.14
CA TYR A 187 16.00 -5.98 -18.76
C TYR A 187 16.49 -7.42 -18.54
N ALA A 188 15.72 -8.25 -17.83
CA ALA A 188 16.08 -9.65 -17.64
C ALA A 188 16.20 -10.41 -18.97
N ALA A 189 15.27 -10.18 -19.92
CA ALA A 189 15.33 -10.76 -21.26
C ALA A 189 16.54 -10.25 -22.07
N GLY A 190 17.01 -9.03 -21.82
CA GLY A 190 18.20 -8.49 -22.49
C GLY A 190 19.53 -9.01 -21.94
N LEU A 191 19.52 -9.71 -20.80
CA LEU A 191 20.70 -10.37 -20.20
C LEU A 191 20.82 -11.84 -20.62
N ALA A 192 19.75 -12.43 -21.16
CA ALA A 192 19.73 -13.81 -21.65
C ALA A 192 20.24 -13.89 -23.09
#